data_bb20e9459f402c530ba266cc24b2318b
#
_entry.id   bb20e9459f402c530ba266cc24b2318b
#
_cell.length_a   1.000
_cell.length_b   1.000
_cell.length_c   1.000
_cell.angle_alpha   90.00
_cell.angle_beta   90.00
_cell.angle_gamma   90.00
#
_symmetry.space_group_name_H-M   'P 1'
#
loop_
_entity.id
_entity.type
_entity.pdbx_description
1 polymer ?
#
loop_
_entity_poly.entity_id
_entity_poly.type
_entity_poly.pdbx_seq_one_letter_code
_entity_poly.pdbx_strand_id
1 'polypeptide(L)'
;TDGHAYPNDQYTYYIASSKKQNSDPTYQLLKQDVKSTLSEAGFTLTQDRNRGTALLSIDYTAKTSTKHITAKKPIYGQTGTVEKTHGTYDKAAGRYTKTTTTTPTYGTVGYEDETKEVTECDIFLHLSAASSKTNKELWSTSIYHTHDSEDISGVLSVMVRGCKDYIARNTSGIISLQVTANDDGIGIVEKQ
;
A
#
# COMPACT_ATOMS: atom_id res chain seq x y z
N THR A 1 10.69 3.23 -26.68
CA THR A 1 9.79 2.11 -26.38
C THR A 1 8.37 2.54 -26.67
N ASP A 2 7.90 2.22 -27.90
CA ASP A 2 6.58 2.60 -28.39
C ASP A 2 5.52 1.68 -27.75
N GLY A 3 5.07 2.02 -26.54
CA GLY A 3 3.86 1.46 -26.00
C GLY A 3 2.67 1.96 -26.82
N HIS A 4 2.23 1.19 -27.79
CA HIS A 4 0.97 1.49 -28.47
C HIS A 4 -0.14 1.41 -27.42
N ALA A 5 -0.64 2.58 -27.00
CA ALA A 5 -1.90 2.66 -26.30
C ALA A 5 -2.98 2.11 -27.23
N TYR A 6 -3.84 1.24 -26.73
CA TYR A 6 -5.04 0.85 -27.48
C TYR A 6 -5.83 2.13 -27.76
N PRO A 7 -6.30 2.37 -29.00
CA PRO A 7 -6.97 3.61 -29.33
C PRO A 7 -8.25 3.71 -28.50
N ASN A 8 -8.24 4.62 -27.52
CA ASN A 8 -9.32 4.84 -26.56
C ASN A 8 -10.60 5.35 -27.23
N ASP A 9 -10.47 5.93 -28.43
CA ASP A 9 -11.52 6.57 -29.23
C ASP A 9 -12.30 5.60 -30.13
N GLN A 10 -11.80 4.37 -30.34
CA GLN A 10 -12.48 3.39 -31.22
C GLN A 10 -13.63 2.63 -30.56
N TYR A 11 -13.69 2.61 -29.22
CA TYR A 11 -14.64 1.81 -28.48
C TYR A 11 -15.40 2.63 -27.46
N THR A 12 -16.69 2.30 -27.33
CA THR A 12 -17.53 2.77 -26.23
C THR A 12 -17.67 1.62 -25.23
N TYR A 13 -17.20 1.81 -24.01
CA TYR A 13 -17.10 0.76 -22.99
C TYR A 13 -18.34 0.75 -22.10
N TYR A 14 -18.93 -0.43 -21.92
CA TYR A 14 -19.96 -0.69 -20.94
C TYR A 14 -19.38 -1.58 -19.81
N ILE A 15 -19.50 -1.13 -18.56
CA ILE A 15 -19.03 -1.93 -17.42
C ILE A 15 -20.05 -3.00 -17.11
N ALA A 16 -19.70 -4.25 -17.44
CA ALA A 16 -20.49 -5.43 -17.16
C ALA A 16 -20.32 -5.84 -15.68
N SER A 17 -21.43 -6.03 -14.98
CA SER A 17 -21.41 -6.44 -13.57
C SER A 17 -22.44 -7.53 -13.34
N SER A 18 -22.09 -8.55 -12.56
CA SER A 18 -23.03 -9.59 -12.11
C SER A 18 -23.97 -9.06 -11.02
N LYS A 19 -25.04 -9.78 -10.73
CA LYS A 19 -25.95 -9.44 -9.62
C LYS A 19 -25.21 -9.40 -8.27
N LYS A 20 -24.29 -10.33 -8.04
CA LYS A 20 -23.49 -10.42 -6.82
C LYS A 20 -22.58 -9.19 -6.67
N GLN A 21 -21.88 -8.80 -7.73
CA GLN A 21 -21.04 -7.61 -7.75
C GLN A 21 -21.85 -6.33 -7.52
N ASN A 22 -23.04 -6.23 -8.08
CA ASN A 22 -23.91 -5.07 -7.88
C ASN A 22 -24.46 -4.93 -6.45
N SER A 23 -24.46 -5.98 -5.65
CA SER A 23 -24.85 -5.95 -4.23
C SER A 23 -23.65 -5.77 -3.27
N ASP A 24 -22.43 -5.77 -3.77
CA ASP A 24 -21.21 -5.59 -2.98
C ASP A 24 -20.84 -4.10 -2.89
N PRO A 25 -20.87 -3.49 -1.69
CA PRO A 25 -20.51 -2.08 -1.51
C PRO A 25 -19.09 -1.76 -1.96
N THR A 26 -18.12 -2.62 -1.68
CA THR A 26 -16.72 -2.45 -2.09
C THR A 26 -16.60 -2.44 -3.61
N TYR A 27 -17.31 -3.35 -4.29
CA TYR A 27 -17.35 -3.36 -5.74
C TYR A 27 -17.98 -2.09 -6.32
N GLN A 28 -19.02 -1.53 -5.70
CA GLN A 28 -19.65 -0.30 -6.18
C GLN A 28 -18.70 0.90 -6.10
N LEU A 29 -17.92 1.03 -5.01
CA LEU A 29 -16.89 2.05 -4.89
C LEU A 29 -15.80 1.85 -5.95
N LEU A 30 -15.28 0.64 -6.05
CA LEU A 30 -14.28 0.28 -7.07
C LEU A 30 -14.76 0.61 -8.49
N LYS A 31 -16.01 0.28 -8.80
CA LYS A 31 -16.62 0.58 -10.10
C LYS A 31 -16.68 2.09 -10.39
N GLN A 32 -16.95 2.91 -9.38
CA GLN A 32 -16.92 4.36 -9.51
C GLN A 32 -15.50 4.88 -9.78
N ASP A 33 -14.52 4.38 -9.04
CA ASP A 33 -13.11 4.76 -9.22
C ASP A 33 -12.60 4.36 -10.61
N VAL A 34 -12.87 3.12 -11.04
CA VAL A 34 -12.53 2.66 -12.40
C VAL A 34 -13.17 3.55 -13.45
N LYS A 35 -14.45 3.90 -13.27
CA LYS A 35 -15.16 4.78 -14.19
C LYS A 35 -14.53 6.17 -14.29
N SER A 36 -14.19 6.78 -13.15
CA SER A 36 -13.52 8.09 -13.10
C SER A 36 -12.15 8.01 -13.77
N THR A 37 -11.33 7.03 -13.37
CA THR A 37 -9.96 6.85 -13.86
C THR A 37 -9.93 6.62 -15.38
N LEU A 38 -10.81 5.77 -15.91
CA LEU A 38 -10.89 5.52 -17.34
C LEU A 38 -11.38 6.76 -18.11
N SER A 39 -12.36 7.52 -17.57
CA SER A 39 -12.81 8.77 -18.19
C SER A 39 -11.67 9.79 -18.25
N GLU A 40 -10.89 9.93 -17.18
CA GLU A 40 -9.71 10.79 -17.14
C GLU A 40 -8.59 10.32 -18.10
N ALA A 41 -8.49 9.02 -18.34
CA ALA A 41 -7.57 8.42 -19.31
C ALA A 41 -8.07 8.51 -20.77
N GLY A 42 -9.23 9.15 -21.00
CA GLY A 42 -9.79 9.39 -22.33
C GLY A 42 -10.66 8.27 -22.89
N PHE A 43 -11.07 7.28 -22.07
CA PHE A 43 -11.98 6.23 -22.50
C PHE A 43 -13.43 6.74 -22.56
N THR A 44 -14.15 6.40 -23.62
CA THR A 44 -15.57 6.70 -23.75
C THR A 44 -16.41 5.62 -23.05
N LEU A 45 -17.12 6.00 -21.98
CA LEU A 45 -17.96 5.11 -21.19
C LEU A 45 -19.44 5.32 -21.45
N THR A 46 -20.24 4.25 -21.39
CA THR A 46 -21.70 4.30 -21.48
C THR A 46 -22.36 3.51 -20.35
N GLN A 47 -23.57 3.95 -19.97
CA GLN A 47 -24.43 3.21 -19.05
C GLN A 47 -25.41 2.29 -19.79
N ASP A 48 -25.58 2.49 -21.09
CA ASP A 48 -26.44 1.68 -21.93
C ASP A 48 -25.64 0.53 -22.56
N ARG A 49 -25.99 -0.71 -22.19
CA ARG A 49 -25.35 -1.91 -22.72
C ARG A 49 -25.42 -1.99 -24.24
N ASN A 50 -26.51 -1.54 -24.83
CA ASN A 50 -26.72 -1.63 -26.28
C ASN A 50 -25.83 -0.65 -27.06
N ARG A 51 -25.36 0.40 -26.43
CA ARG A 51 -24.40 1.37 -26.98
C ARG A 51 -22.96 0.98 -26.78
N GLY A 52 -22.71 0.01 -25.89
CA GLY A 52 -21.37 -0.49 -25.61
C GLY A 52 -20.83 -1.34 -26.76
N THR A 53 -19.77 -0.90 -27.41
CA THR A 53 -19.05 -1.67 -28.43
C THR A 53 -17.97 -2.57 -27.81
N ALA A 54 -17.61 -2.29 -26.56
CA ALA A 54 -16.76 -3.13 -25.72
C ALA A 54 -17.39 -3.36 -24.36
N LEU A 55 -17.20 -4.57 -23.81
CA LEU A 55 -17.61 -4.94 -22.46
C LEU A 55 -16.37 -4.91 -21.56
N LEU A 56 -16.43 -4.12 -20.51
CA LEU A 56 -15.40 -4.04 -19.48
C LEU A 56 -15.79 -4.88 -18.27
N SER A 57 -14.96 -5.82 -17.90
CA SER A 57 -15.06 -6.58 -16.65
C SER A 57 -14.09 -6.04 -15.61
N ILE A 58 -14.56 -6.01 -14.36
CA ILE A 58 -13.79 -5.63 -13.18
C ILE A 58 -13.88 -6.79 -12.20
N ASP A 59 -12.74 -7.43 -11.92
CA ASP A 59 -12.67 -8.54 -10.99
C ASP A 59 -11.60 -8.26 -9.95
N TYR A 60 -11.90 -8.48 -8.67
CA TYR A 60 -10.91 -8.38 -7.61
C TYR A 60 -11.01 -9.55 -6.65
N THR A 61 -9.88 -9.89 -6.05
CA THR A 61 -9.79 -10.82 -4.93
C THR A 61 -8.92 -10.21 -3.84
N ALA A 62 -9.31 -10.43 -2.59
CA ALA A 62 -8.52 -10.08 -1.43
C ALA A 62 -8.36 -11.31 -0.54
N LYS A 63 -7.13 -11.62 -0.15
CA LYS A 63 -6.80 -12.75 0.71
C LYS A 63 -6.01 -12.27 1.89
N THR A 64 -6.61 -12.36 3.08
CA THR A 64 -5.94 -12.02 4.34
C THR A 64 -5.21 -13.24 4.88
N SER A 65 -3.98 -13.04 5.34
CA SER A 65 -3.16 -14.02 6.01
C SER A 65 -2.50 -13.42 7.25
N THR A 66 -2.39 -14.22 8.32
CA THR A 66 -1.69 -13.82 9.53
C THR A 66 -0.33 -14.49 9.56
N LYS A 67 0.72 -13.70 9.77
CA LYS A 67 2.09 -14.18 9.93
C LYS A 67 2.59 -13.85 11.33
N HIS A 68 3.35 -14.76 11.90
CA HIS A 68 4.07 -14.53 13.14
C HIS A 68 5.49 -14.12 12.81
N ILE A 69 5.88 -12.92 13.20
CA ILE A 69 7.25 -12.43 13.04
C ILE A 69 7.92 -12.34 14.42
N THR A 70 9.16 -12.81 14.51
CA THR A 70 9.96 -12.66 15.72
C THR A 70 10.78 -11.37 15.61
N ALA A 71 10.54 -10.45 16.52
CA ALA A 71 11.27 -9.19 16.63
C ALA A 71 12.13 -9.19 17.91
N LYS A 72 13.28 -8.55 17.86
CA LYS A 72 14.12 -8.33 19.05
C LYS A 72 13.64 -7.12 19.80
N LYS A 73 13.13 -7.32 21.02
CA LYS A 73 12.72 -6.24 21.93
C LYS A 73 13.85 -5.95 22.90
N PRO A 74 14.29 -4.68 23.02
CA PRO A 74 15.36 -4.34 23.93
C PRO A 74 14.89 -4.46 25.38
N ILE A 75 15.71 -5.12 26.21
CA ILE A 75 15.54 -5.18 27.66
C ILE A 75 16.35 -4.04 28.26
N TYR A 76 15.69 -3.15 29.00
CA TYR A 76 16.35 -2.06 29.70
C TYR A 76 16.65 -2.44 31.14
N GLY A 77 17.87 -2.18 31.57
CA GLY A 77 18.32 -2.44 32.94
C GLY A 77 19.50 -1.58 33.31
N GLN A 78 20.02 -1.82 34.50
CA GLN A 78 21.22 -1.13 34.97
C GLN A 78 22.45 -1.63 34.20
N THR A 79 23.11 -0.72 33.48
CA THR A 79 24.30 -1.03 32.66
C THR A 79 25.61 -0.77 33.42
N GLY A 80 25.54 -0.05 34.52
CA GLY A 80 26.72 0.25 35.32
C GLY A 80 26.43 1.27 36.42
N THR A 81 27.50 1.83 36.95
CA THR A 81 27.43 2.92 37.92
C THR A 81 28.48 3.98 37.59
N VAL A 82 28.14 5.23 37.82
CA VAL A 82 29.06 6.35 37.73
C VAL A 82 29.39 6.80 39.16
N GLU A 83 30.65 6.80 39.50
CA GLU A 83 31.15 7.30 40.79
C GLU A 83 31.67 8.73 40.62
N LYS A 84 31.09 9.64 41.37
CA LYS A 84 31.60 11.02 41.51
C LYS A 84 32.18 11.22 42.89
N THR A 85 33.43 11.58 42.92
CA THR A 85 34.12 11.89 44.19
C THR A 85 34.31 13.37 44.31
N HIS A 86 33.85 13.93 45.41
CA HIS A 86 34.04 15.32 45.76
C HIS A 86 34.86 15.41 47.05
N GLY A 87 35.92 16.18 47.01
CA GLY A 87 36.77 16.43 48.18
C GLY A 87 36.60 17.87 48.67
N THR A 88 36.34 18.04 49.95
CA THR A 88 36.23 19.34 50.61
C THR A 88 37.29 19.47 51.70
N TYR A 89 38.07 20.55 51.71
CA TYR A 89 39.04 20.85 52.72
C TYR A 89 38.52 21.96 53.66
N ASP A 90 38.35 21.61 54.92
CA ASP A 90 38.00 22.56 55.97
C ASP A 90 39.29 23.12 56.56
N LYS A 91 39.58 24.40 56.21
CA LYS A 91 40.77 25.11 56.67
C LYS A 91 40.76 25.37 58.16
N ALA A 92 39.60 25.57 58.79
CA ALA A 92 39.51 25.90 60.22
C ALA A 92 39.77 24.66 61.09
N ALA A 93 39.33 23.48 60.61
CA ALA A 93 39.53 22.22 61.27
C ALA A 93 40.80 21.45 60.82
N GLY A 94 41.48 21.92 59.74
CA GLY A 94 42.62 21.23 59.12
C GLY A 94 42.27 19.87 58.55
N ARG A 95 41.01 19.68 58.15
CA ARG A 95 40.43 18.35 57.82
C ARG A 95 39.98 18.26 56.37
N TYR A 96 40.39 17.20 55.71
CA TYR A 96 39.93 16.86 54.38
C TYR A 96 38.84 15.79 54.45
N THR A 97 37.70 16.05 53.84
CA THR A 97 36.58 15.10 53.75
C THR A 97 36.38 14.73 52.29
N LYS A 98 36.34 13.44 52.01
CA LYS A 98 36.07 12.90 50.66
C LYS A 98 34.71 12.21 50.68
N THR A 99 33.82 12.64 49.81
CA THR A 99 32.50 12.06 49.61
C THR A 99 32.43 11.45 48.23
N THR A 100 32.09 10.17 48.14
CA THR A 100 31.88 9.45 46.89
C THR A 100 30.36 9.20 46.73
N THR A 101 29.80 9.68 45.63
CA THR A 101 28.40 9.42 45.27
C THR A 101 28.39 8.48 44.09
N THR A 102 27.69 7.32 44.22
CA THR A 102 27.48 6.34 43.17
C THR A 102 26.10 6.52 42.59
N THR A 103 26.01 6.73 41.26
CA THR A 103 24.75 6.88 40.55
C THR A 103 24.61 5.72 39.55
N PRO A 104 23.51 4.95 39.54
CA PRO A 104 23.31 3.90 38.58
C PRO A 104 23.06 4.50 37.19
N THR A 105 23.59 3.85 36.15
CA THR A 105 23.31 4.14 34.75
C THR A 105 22.42 3.05 34.18
N TYR A 106 21.48 3.41 33.33
CA TYR A 106 20.52 2.51 32.70
C TYR A 106 20.66 2.56 31.18
N GLY A 107 20.42 1.41 30.55
CA GLY A 107 20.47 1.28 29.10
C GLY A 107 20.01 -0.11 28.69
N THR A 108 20.22 -0.46 27.43
CA THR A 108 19.90 -1.80 26.92
C THR A 108 20.90 -2.81 27.48
N VAL A 109 20.41 -3.79 28.24
CA VAL A 109 21.21 -4.87 28.84
C VAL A 109 21.12 -6.18 28.07
N GLY A 110 20.20 -6.28 27.13
CA GLY A 110 19.97 -7.45 26.30
C GLY A 110 18.80 -7.28 25.37
N TYR A 111 18.43 -8.37 24.70
CA TYR A 111 17.25 -8.43 23.84
C TYR A 111 16.51 -9.73 24.15
N GLU A 112 15.19 -9.64 24.12
CA GLU A 112 14.30 -10.81 24.16
C GLU A 112 13.59 -10.97 22.82
N ASP A 113 13.21 -12.19 22.49
CA ASP A 113 12.41 -12.47 21.31
C ASP A 113 10.94 -12.20 21.64
N GLU A 114 10.34 -11.28 20.89
CA GLU A 114 8.92 -10.98 20.96
C GLU A 114 8.25 -11.44 19.66
N THR A 115 7.30 -12.38 19.77
CA THR A 115 6.51 -12.80 18.61
C THR A 115 5.35 -11.82 18.43
N LYS A 116 5.28 -11.22 17.24
CA LYS A 116 4.19 -10.34 16.85
C LYS A 116 3.38 -10.98 15.73
N GLU A 117 2.08 -10.89 15.84
CA GLU A 117 1.18 -11.20 14.73
C GLU A 117 1.10 -10.00 13.80
N VAL A 118 1.35 -10.24 12.52
CA VAL A 118 1.18 -9.25 11.46
C VAL A 118 0.19 -9.78 10.47
N THR A 119 -0.86 -9.01 10.22
CA THR A 119 -1.86 -9.33 9.21
C THR A 119 -1.42 -8.72 7.88
N GLU A 120 -1.35 -9.55 6.85
CA GLU A 120 -1.11 -9.11 5.47
C GLU A 120 -2.34 -9.41 4.63
N CYS A 121 -2.70 -8.49 3.76
CA CYS A 121 -3.76 -8.64 2.78
C CYS A 121 -3.19 -8.56 1.36
N ASP A 122 -3.27 -9.67 0.64
CA ASP A 122 -2.92 -9.75 -0.77
C ASP A 122 -4.13 -9.37 -1.62
N ILE A 123 -4.02 -8.31 -2.39
CA ILE A 123 -5.07 -7.80 -3.26
C ILE A 123 -4.66 -7.99 -4.71
N PHE A 124 -5.53 -8.60 -5.49
CA PHE A 124 -5.39 -8.75 -6.92
C PHE A 124 -6.60 -8.09 -7.61
N LEU A 125 -6.35 -7.16 -8.50
CA LEU A 125 -7.35 -6.49 -9.32
C LEU A 125 -7.07 -6.79 -10.79
N HIS A 126 -8.11 -7.20 -11.50
CA HIS A 126 -8.06 -7.50 -12.93
C HIS A 126 -9.12 -6.69 -13.67
N LEU A 127 -8.67 -5.91 -14.63
CA LEU A 127 -9.50 -5.17 -15.56
C LEU A 127 -9.33 -5.79 -16.95
N SER A 128 -10.41 -6.17 -17.60
CA SER A 128 -10.34 -6.68 -18.97
C SER A 128 -11.47 -6.15 -19.82
N ALA A 129 -11.19 -5.90 -21.09
CA ALA A 129 -12.17 -5.46 -22.05
C ALA A 129 -12.23 -6.42 -23.24
N ALA A 130 -13.43 -6.75 -23.67
CA ALA A 130 -13.70 -7.56 -24.85
C ALA A 130 -14.68 -6.88 -25.80
N SER A 131 -14.51 -7.10 -27.08
CA SER A 131 -15.46 -6.61 -28.10
C SER A 131 -16.86 -7.23 -27.88
N SER A 132 -17.89 -6.39 -27.80
CA SER A 132 -19.27 -6.85 -27.61
C SER A 132 -19.81 -7.69 -28.77
N LYS A 133 -19.22 -7.55 -29.97
CA LYS A 133 -19.63 -8.26 -31.19
C LYS A 133 -18.94 -9.61 -31.36
N THR A 134 -17.63 -9.65 -31.10
CA THR A 134 -16.79 -10.84 -31.39
C THR A 134 -16.38 -11.58 -30.14
N ASN A 135 -16.62 -11.02 -28.97
CA ASN A 135 -16.14 -11.50 -27.66
C ASN A 135 -14.60 -11.69 -27.60
N LYS A 136 -13.87 -11.06 -28.53
CA LYS A 136 -12.41 -11.11 -28.54
C LYS A 136 -11.88 -10.10 -27.52
N GLU A 137 -10.94 -10.55 -26.70
CA GLU A 137 -10.23 -9.65 -25.77
C GLU A 137 -9.55 -8.52 -26.54
N LEU A 138 -9.74 -7.31 -26.08
CA LEU A 138 -9.14 -6.10 -26.62
C LEU A 138 -7.88 -5.77 -25.81
N TRP A 139 -8.00 -5.80 -24.50
CA TRP A 139 -6.89 -5.57 -23.56
C TRP A 139 -7.23 -6.14 -22.18
N SER A 140 -6.21 -6.39 -21.39
CA SER A 140 -6.33 -6.70 -19.97
C SER A 140 -5.21 -6.04 -19.17
N THR A 141 -5.50 -5.69 -17.93
CA THR A 141 -4.55 -5.11 -16.98
C THR A 141 -4.74 -5.79 -15.64
N SER A 142 -3.67 -6.34 -15.10
CA SER A 142 -3.66 -6.97 -13.78
C SER A 142 -2.78 -6.17 -12.84
N ILE A 143 -3.29 -5.92 -11.63
CA ILE A 143 -2.62 -5.13 -10.60
C ILE A 143 -2.58 -5.97 -9.34
N TYR A 144 -1.42 -6.08 -8.74
CA TYR A 144 -1.21 -6.83 -7.50
C TYR A 144 -0.61 -5.92 -6.44
N HIS A 145 -1.08 -6.05 -5.21
CA HIS A 145 -0.57 -5.32 -4.07
C HIS A 145 -0.69 -6.14 -2.78
N THR A 146 0.34 -6.09 -1.94
CA THR A 146 0.31 -6.62 -0.57
C THR A 146 0.29 -5.46 0.41
N HIS A 147 -0.63 -5.50 1.36
CA HIS A 147 -0.88 -4.44 2.32
C HIS A 147 -1.01 -5.01 3.74
N ASP A 148 -0.62 -4.24 4.74
CA ASP A 148 -0.64 -4.62 6.17
C ASP A 148 -1.90 -4.15 6.92
N SER A 149 -2.96 -3.80 6.20
CA SER A 149 -4.23 -3.32 6.73
C SER A 149 -5.42 -4.09 6.14
N GLU A 150 -6.54 -4.05 6.82
CA GLU A 150 -7.81 -4.64 6.38
C GLU A 150 -8.66 -3.68 5.52
N ASP A 151 -8.19 -2.44 5.26
CA ASP A 151 -8.91 -1.48 4.42
C ASP A 151 -8.74 -1.78 2.92
N ILE A 152 -9.49 -2.76 2.45
CA ILE A 152 -9.50 -3.18 1.05
C ILE A 152 -10.02 -2.07 0.13
N SER A 153 -11.04 -1.34 0.56
CA SER A 153 -11.70 -0.33 -0.28
C SER A 153 -10.76 0.83 -0.64
N GLY A 154 -10.08 1.39 0.37
CA GLY A 154 -9.12 2.47 0.16
C GLY A 154 -7.95 2.02 -0.71
N VAL A 155 -7.44 0.82 -0.48
CA VAL A 155 -6.33 0.26 -1.26
C VAL A 155 -6.72 0.05 -2.72
N LEU A 156 -7.89 -0.53 -3.02
CA LEU A 156 -8.37 -0.71 -4.39
C LEU A 156 -8.49 0.62 -5.15
N SER A 157 -8.99 1.67 -4.48
CA SER A 157 -9.06 3.02 -5.05
C SER A 157 -7.68 3.55 -5.47
N VAL A 158 -6.69 3.41 -4.58
CA VAL A 158 -5.30 3.83 -4.85
C VAL A 158 -4.68 3.00 -5.98
N MET A 159 -4.92 1.68 -6.02
CA MET A 159 -4.43 0.80 -7.08
C MET A 159 -4.95 1.24 -8.46
N VAL A 160 -6.25 1.51 -8.59
CA VAL A 160 -6.85 1.94 -9.86
C VAL A 160 -6.27 3.27 -10.32
N ARG A 161 -6.26 4.27 -9.45
CA ARG A 161 -5.78 5.63 -9.79
C ARG A 161 -4.28 5.63 -10.06
N GLY A 162 -3.51 4.87 -9.28
CA GLY A 162 -2.06 4.75 -9.44
C GLY A 162 -1.66 4.08 -10.75
N CYS A 163 -2.50 3.22 -11.31
CA CYS A 163 -2.23 2.52 -12.57
C CYS A 163 -2.88 3.19 -13.80
N LYS A 164 -3.43 4.39 -13.66
CA LYS A 164 -4.15 5.09 -14.75
C LYS A 164 -3.40 5.10 -16.08
N ASP A 165 -2.12 5.43 -16.04
CA ASP A 165 -1.30 5.56 -17.24
C ASP A 165 -0.89 4.22 -17.87
N TYR A 166 -1.14 3.11 -17.19
CA TYR A 166 -0.78 1.76 -17.64
C TYR A 166 -2.00 0.92 -18.05
N ILE A 167 -3.22 1.41 -17.79
CA ILE A 167 -4.44 0.70 -18.19
C ILE A 167 -4.51 0.63 -19.72
N ALA A 168 -4.75 -0.57 -20.25
CA ALA A 168 -4.83 -0.87 -21.68
C ALA A 168 -3.56 -0.53 -22.48
N ARG A 169 -2.40 -0.44 -21.83
CA ARG A 169 -1.13 -0.29 -22.53
C ARG A 169 -0.41 -1.62 -22.65
N ASN A 170 0.29 -1.78 -23.77
CA ASN A 170 1.18 -2.91 -23.95
C ASN A 170 2.47 -2.66 -23.15
N THR A 171 2.70 -3.43 -22.09
CA THR A 171 3.91 -3.35 -21.28
C THR A 171 4.82 -4.53 -21.61
N SER A 172 6.12 -4.30 -21.71
CA SER A 172 7.11 -5.36 -22.02
C SER A 172 7.41 -6.28 -20.82
N GLY A 173 6.73 -6.10 -19.71
CA GLY A 173 6.93 -6.87 -18.48
C GLY A 173 6.13 -6.33 -17.31
N ILE A 174 6.49 -6.80 -16.11
CA ILE A 174 5.91 -6.30 -14.85
C ILE A 174 6.47 -4.91 -14.55
N ILE A 175 5.59 -3.94 -14.34
CA ILE A 175 5.94 -2.59 -13.91
C ILE A 175 5.69 -2.49 -12.41
N SER A 176 6.70 -2.07 -11.67
CA SER A 176 6.58 -1.79 -10.24
C SER A 176 6.36 -0.30 -10.02
N LEU A 177 5.27 0.06 -9.36
CA LEU A 177 4.93 1.44 -9.06
C LEU A 177 5.00 1.66 -7.55
N GLN A 178 5.56 2.79 -7.15
CA GLN A 178 5.39 3.30 -5.80
C GLN A 178 4.33 4.40 -5.83
N VAL A 179 3.21 4.14 -5.17
CA VAL A 179 2.10 5.08 -5.10
C VAL A 179 2.05 5.67 -3.70
N THR A 180 2.09 6.99 -3.60
CA THR A 180 1.90 7.73 -2.35
C THR A 180 0.59 8.48 -2.45
N ALA A 181 -0.29 8.27 -1.46
CA ALA A 181 -1.52 9.05 -1.31
C ALA A 181 -1.30 10.05 -0.18
N ASN A 182 -1.57 11.32 -0.43
CA ASN A 182 -1.57 12.41 0.54
C ASN A 182 -2.80 13.30 0.31
N ASP A 183 -2.99 14.30 1.16
CA ASP A 183 -4.13 15.22 1.07
C ASP A 183 -4.17 16.01 -0.25
N ASP A 184 -3.02 16.18 -0.91
CA ASP A 184 -2.89 16.91 -2.18
C ASP A 184 -3.12 16.02 -3.42
N GLY A 185 -3.27 14.69 -3.23
CA GLY A 185 -3.53 13.75 -4.32
C GLY A 185 -2.65 12.49 -4.30
N ILE A 186 -2.55 11.83 -5.45
CA ILE A 186 -1.78 10.61 -5.63
C ILE A 186 -0.50 10.93 -6.41
N GLY A 187 0.64 10.75 -5.77
CA GLY A 187 1.96 10.77 -6.40
C GLY A 187 2.36 9.37 -6.87
N ILE A 188 2.85 9.25 -8.10
CA ILE A 188 3.28 7.98 -8.69
C ILE A 188 4.75 8.09 -9.06
N VAL A 189 5.54 7.10 -8.64
CA VAL A 189 6.95 6.95 -9.03
C VAL A 189 7.12 5.54 -9.58
N GLU A 190 7.56 5.43 -10.82
CA GLU A 190 7.97 4.14 -11.41
C GLU A 190 9.30 3.71 -10.78
N LYS A 191 9.36 2.50 -10.22
CA LYS A 191 10.62 1.91 -9.78
C LYS A 191 11.27 1.22 -10.98
N GLN A 192 12.44 1.71 -11.35
CA GLN A 192 13.32 1.08 -12.34
C GLN A 192 13.95 -0.20 -11.78
#